data_a61da616f899818a0c183df013bc90d8
#
_entry.id   a61da616f899818a0c183df013bc90d8
#
_cell.length_a   1.000
_cell.length_b   1.000
_cell.length_c   1.000
_cell.angle_alpha   90.00
_cell.angle_beta   90.00
_cell.angle_gamma   90.00
#
_symmetry.space_group_name_H-M   'P 1'
#
loop_
_entity.id
_entity.type
_entity.pdbx_description
1 polymer ?
#
loop_
_entity_poly.entity_id
_entity_poly.type
_entity_poly.pdbx_seq_one_letter_code
_entity_poly.pdbx_strand_id
1 'polypeptide(L)'
;SGAQLRNRAVTDTFEPGSTLKPFTAAMALDKGKFRYDTVINCAPGRMTIGNATISDAHPHGALTVAQVIQKSSNVGASKIALSFPPKEMWEMLDAVGFGQMPQLGFPGEVTGRLRPWKNWRPIEQATMSYGHGISVSLIQLARAYSVFARDGDLVPLSLMKTGEPVVHGAPVFSAQTARELRAMLEMAAGPEGTAPKARVPGYRVGGKTGTAHKLEAGNYANKYVSSFVGIAPISDPRLIVAVMIDEPSAGKHYGGDVAAPVFAQVMGASLRTLG
;
A
#
# COMPACT_ATOMS: atom_id res chain seq x y z
N SER A 1 16.34 -19.45 19.04
CA SER A 1 17.31 -18.38 18.82
C SER A 1 16.65 -17.04 19.07
N GLY A 2 17.40 -16.00 19.51
CA GLY A 2 16.86 -14.64 19.74
C GLY A 2 16.18 -14.01 18.51
N ALA A 3 16.54 -14.46 17.31
CA ALA A 3 15.91 -14.02 16.06
C ALA A 3 14.41 -14.39 15.95
N GLN A 4 13.99 -15.45 16.61
CA GLN A 4 12.58 -15.89 16.62
C GLN A 4 11.70 -15.07 17.58
N LEU A 5 12.31 -14.34 18.50
CA LEU A 5 11.62 -13.49 19.48
C LEU A 5 11.44 -12.04 18.99
N ARG A 6 12.00 -11.70 17.83
CA ARG A 6 11.94 -10.35 17.28
C ARG A 6 10.56 -10.07 16.68
N ASN A 7 9.98 -8.92 17.01
CA ASN A 7 8.74 -8.47 16.40
C ASN A 7 9.04 -7.86 15.01
N ARG A 8 9.02 -8.71 13.98
CA ARG A 8 9.36 -8.33 12.61
C ARG A 8 8.45 -7.24 12.02
N ALA A 9 7.24 -7.08 12.53
CA ALA A 9 6.33 -6.03 12.07
C ALA A 9 6.86 -4.61 12.34
N VAL A 10 7.71 -4.43 13.34
CA VAL A 10 8.29 -3.13 13.72
C VAL A 10 9.79 -3.04 13.46
N THR A 11 10.51 -4.17 13.37
CA THR A 11 11.97 -4.20 13.27
C THR A 11 12.50 -4.48 11.86
N ASP A 12 11.70 -5.02 10.97
CA ASP A 12 12.11 -5.37 9.61
C ASP A 12 11.53 -4.41 8.59
N THR A 13 12.29 -4.14 7.54
CA THR A 13 11.84 -3.34 6.41
C THR A 13 11.78 -4.17 5.14
N PHE A 14 10.88 -3.80 4.25
CA PHE A 14 10.73 -4.40 2.92
C PHE A 14 10.24 -3.36 1.92
N GLU A 15 10.40 -3.60 0.65
CA GLU A 15 9.78 -2.78 -0.38
C GLU A 15 8.28 -3.11 -0.46
N PRO A 16 7.38 -2.12 -0.29
CA PRO A 16 5.95 -2.38 -0.16
C PRO A 16 5.29 -2.84 -1.46
N GLY A 17 5.93 -2.60 -2.62
CA GLY A 17 5.37 -2.96 -3.91
C GLY A 17 4.03 -2.26 -4.16
N SER A 18 3.11 -2.95 -4.80
CA SER A 18 1.82 -2.39 -5.23
C SER A 18 0.89 -1.93 -4.11
N THR A 19 1.19 -2.23 -2.84
CA THR A 19 0.45 -1.65 -1.71
C THR A 19 0.63 -0.13 -1.61
N LEU A 20 1.61 0.44 -2.32
CA LEU A 20 1.85 1.88 -2.38
C LEU A 20 0.98 2.60 -3.43
N LYS A 21 0.47 1.91 -4.43
CA LYS A 21 -0.35 2.51 -5.51
C LYS A 21 -1.54 3.34 -5.02
N PRO A 22 -2.27 2.94 -3.96
CA PRO A 22 -3.37 3.75 -3.44
C PRO A 22 -2.96 5.16 -3.03
N PHE A 23 -1.75 5.35 -2.50
CA PHE A 23 -1.24 6.68 -2.13
C PHE A 23 -0.97 7.54 -3.37
N THR A 24 -0.44 6.96 -4.44
CA THR A 24 -0.25 7.63 -5.72
C THR A 24 -1.60 8.11 -6.29
N ALA A 25 -2.61 7.27 -6.29
CA ALA A 25 -3.96 7.62 -6.72
C ALA A 25 -4.58 8.70 -5.81
N ALA A 26 -4.42 8.57 -4.50
CA ALA A 26 -4.94 9.54 -3.53
C ALA A 26 -4.36 10.94 -3.75
N MET A 27 -3.05 11.04 -3.96
CA MET A 27 -2.39 12.31 -4.30
C MET A 27 -3.01 12.92 -5.56
N ALA A 28 -3.22 12.12 -6.58
CA ALA A 28 -3.77 12.57 -7.86
C ALA A 28 -5.19 13.13 -7.73
N LEU A 29 -6.04 12.46 -6.96
CA LEU A 29 -7.41 12.88 -6.70
C LEU A 29 -7.44 14.13 -5.81
N ASP A 30 -6.67 14.13 -4.73
CA ASP A 30 -6.65 15.20 -3.74
C ASP A 30 -6.14 16.53 -4.30
N LYS A 31 -5.20 16.47 -5.23
CA LYS A 31 -4.70 17.63 -5.99
C LYS A 31 -5.65 18.08 -7.11
N GLY A 32 -6.73 17.37 -7.36
CA GLY A 32 -7.72 17.70 -8.38
C GLY A 32 -7.25 17.53 -9.82
N LYS A 33 -6.08 16.93 -10.04
CA LYS A 33 -5.52 16.71 -11.37
C LYS A 33 -6.14 15.51 -12.09
N PHE A 34 -6.59 14.53 -11.31
CA PHE A 34 -7.28 13.34 -11.78
C PHE A 34 -8.57 13.15 -11.00
N ARG A 35 -9.51 12.48 -11.62
CA ARG A 35 -10.75 12.01 -11.01
C ARG A 35 -10.75 10.50 -10.96
N TYR A 36 -11.68 9.94 -10.17
CA TYR A 36 -11.92 8.51 -10.04
C TYR A 36 -12.03 7.81 -11.42
N ASP A 37 -12.74 8.45 -12.35
CA ASP A 37 -13.05 7.94 -13.68
C ASP A 37 -12.12 8.46 -14.79
N THR A 38 -11.11 9.24 -14.47
CA THR A 38 -10.12 9.70 -15.46
C THR A 38 -9.44 8.50 -16.10
N VAL A 39 -9.45 8.45 -17.43
CA VAL A 39 -8.91 7.35 -18.23
C VAL A 39 -7.42 7.57 -18.49
N ILE A 40 -6.64 6.52 -18.27
CA ILE A 40 -5.21 6.46 -18.51
C ILE A 40 -4.93 5.36 -19.52
N ASN A 41 -4.24 5.69 -20.60
CA ASN A 41 -3.82 4.69 -21.57
C ASN A 41 -2.62 3.89 -21.01
N CYS A 42 -2.86 2.63 -20.69
CA CYS A 42 -1.83 1.69 -20.20
C CYS A 42 -1.31 0.75 -21.30
N ALA A 43 -1.84 0.84 -22.53
CA ALA A 43 -1.38 0.02 -23.66
C ALA A 43 0.08 0.33 -24.00
N PRO A 44 0.86 -0.66 -24.42
CA PRO A 44 0.57 -2.09 -24.52
C PRO A 44 0.85 -2.88 -23.23
N GLY A 45 0.76 -2.28 -22.04
CA GLY A 45 1.11 -2.87 -20.75
C GLY A 45 2.58 -2.76 -20.39
N ARG A 46 3.31 -1.89 -21.09
CA ARG A 46 4.70 -1.54 -20.80
C ARG A 46 5.01 -0.12 -21.26
N MET A 47 5.97 0.50 -20.62
CA MET A 47 6.50 1.81 -21.00
C MET A 47 8.01 1.88 -20.73
N THR A 48 8.72 2.68 -21.49
CA THR A 48 10.18 2.87 -21.35
C THR A 48 10.47 4.27 -20.84
N ILE A 49 11.37 4.38 -19.86
CA ILE A 49 11.88 5.63 -19.32
C ILE A 49 13.41 5.53 -19.34
N GLY A 50 14.06 6.29 -20.21
CA GLY A 50 15.49 6.11 -20.48
C GLY A 50 15.77 4.70 -20.99
N ASN A 51 16.64 3.97 -20.31
CA ASN A 51 17.00 2.59 -20.66
C ASN A 51 16.20 1.53 -19.87
N ALA A 52 15.25 1.95 -19.04
CA ALA A 52 14.48 1.05 -18.19
C ALA A 52 13.06 0.86 -18.73
N THR A 53 12.55 -0.37 -18.62
CA THR A 53 11.18 -0.71 -19.01
C THR A 53 10.36 -1.07 -17.77
N ILE A 54 9.19 -0.43 -17.65
CA ILE A 54 8.16 -0.75 -16.67
C ILE A 54 7.11 -1.60 -17.36
N SER A 55 6.71 -2.69 -16.75
CA SER A 55 5.72 -3.62 -17.29
C SER A 55 4.63 -3.94 -16.28
N ASP A 56 3.42 -4.12 -16.79
CA ASP A 56 2.31 -4.70 -16.04
C ASP A 56 2.42 -6.22 -16.02
N ALA A 57 2.00 -6.84 -14.91
CA ALA A 57 1.94 -8.30 -14.82
C ALA A 57 0.94 -8.87 -15.83
N HIS A 58 -0.16 -8.15 -16.06
CA HIS A 58 -1.14 -8.43 -17.11
C HIS A 58 -1.33 -7.15 -17.92
N PRO A 59 -1.07 -7.18 -19.25
CA PRO A 59 -1.25 -6.02 -20.11
C PRO A 59 -2.70 -5.55 -20.15
N HIS A 60 -2.89 -4.24 -20.06
CA HIS A 60 -4.19 -3.59 -20.19
C HIS A 60 -4.13 -2.46 -21.23
N GLY A 61 -5.29 -2.10 -21.76
CA GLY A 61 -5.46 -0.93 -22.60
C GLY A 61 -5.74 0.34 -21.79
N ALA A 62 -6.87 0.97 -22.05
CA ALA A 62 -7.33 2.11 -21.28
C ALA A 62 -7.90 1.66 -19.93
N LEU A 63 -7.46 2.28 -18.84
CA LEU A 63 -7.95 2.04 -17.48
C LEU A 63 -8.34 3.37 -16.84
N THR A 64 -9.42 3.40 -16.08
CA THR A 64 -9.69 4.51 -15.18
C THR A 64 -8.70 4.50 -14.00
N VAL A 65 -8.57 5.61 -13.27
CA VAL A 65 -7.75 5.64 -12.04
C VAL A 65 -8.19 4.53 -11.08
N ALA A 66 -9.49 4.35 -10.91
CA ALA A 66 -10.03 3.26 -10.09
C ALA A 66 -9.59 1.88 -10.59
N GLN A 67 -9.60 1.65 -11.89
CA GLN A 67 -9.15 0.40 -12.50
C GLN A 67 -7.63 0.20 -12.42
N VAL A 68 -6.84 1.28 -12.42
CA VAL A 68 -5.40 1.19 -12.15
C VAL A 68 -5.14 0.54 -10.78
N ILE A 69 -5.93 0.89 -9.77
CA ILE A 69 -5.85 0.27 -8.45
C ILE A 69 -6.42 -1.15 -8.47
N GLN A 70 -7.61 -1.34 -9.04
CA GLN A 70 -8.28 -2.64 -9.13
C GLN A 70 -7.42 -3.71 -9.81
N LYS A 71 -6.84 -3.36 -10.96
CA LYS A 71 -6.02 -4.26 -11.81
C LYS A 71 -4.54 -4.23 -11.43
N SER A 72 -4.13 -3.28 -10.59
CA SER A 72 -2.74 -3.11 -10.16
C SER A 72 -1.78 -2.80 -11.32
N SER A 73 -2.11 -1.83 -12.18
CA SER A 73 -1.25 -1.43 -13.30
C SER A 73 -0.05 -0.62 -12.83
N ASN A 74 1.16 -1.11 -13.10
CA ASN A 74 2.41 -0.37 -12.88
C ASN A 74 2.52 0.81 -13.86
N VAL A 75 2.14 0.58 -15.11
CA VAL A 75 2.14 1.62 -16.17
C VAL A 75 1.21 2.75 -15.78
N GLY A 76 -0.02 2.43 -15.33
CA GLY A 76 -0.98 3.43 -14.90
C GLY A 76 -0.49 4.24 -13.71
N ALA A 77 0.01 3.59 -12.67
CA ALA A 77 0.58 4.26 -11.49
C ALA A 77 1.77 5.16 -11.86
N SER A 78 2.66 4.69 -12.73
CA SER A 78 3.82 5.47 -13.20
C SER A 78 3.39 6.73 -13.95
N LYS A 79 2.42 6.63 -14.85
CA LYS A 79 1.91 7.78 -15.62
C LYS A 79 1.23 8.80 -14.71
N ILE A 80 0.49 8.36 -13.70
CA ILE A 80 -0.09 9.25 -12.70
C ILE A 80 1.03 9.98 -11.95
N ALA A 81 1.99 9.26 -11.39
CA ALA A 81 3.07 9.84 -10.60
C ALA A 81 3.93 10.83 -11.38
N LEU A 82 4.29 10.49 -12.63
CA LEU A 82 5.12 11.35 -13.48
C LEU A 82 4.42 12.64 -13.92
N SER A 83 3.12 12.75 -13.72
CA SER A 83 2.37 13.99 -13.96
C SER A 83 2.52 15.02 -12.83
N PHE A 84 3.19 14.67 -11.74
CA PHE A 84 3.47 15.53 -10.60
C PHE A 84 4.95 15.81 -10.44
N PRO A 85 5.33 16.97 -9.87
CA PRO A 85 6.71 17.20 -9.45
C PRO A 85 7.15 16.16 -8.40
N PRO A 86 8.41 15.69 -8.45
CA PRO A 86 8.93 14.73 -7.45
C PRO A 86 8.73 15.18 -6.00
N LYS A 87 8.85 16.47 -5.75
CA LYS A 87 8.65 17.08 -4.43
C LYS A 87 7.26 16.79 -3.85
N GLU A 88 6.21 16.95 -4.64
CA GLU A 88 4.83 16.72 -4.19
C GLU A 88 4.59 15.25 -3.82
N MET A 89 5.14 14.33 -4.60
CA MET A 89 5.06 12.92 -4.29
C MET A 89 5.83 12.58 -3.02
N TRP A 90 7.02 13.15 -2.84
CA TRP A 90 7.82 12.97 -1.63
C TRP A 90 7.10 13.49 -0.39
N GLU A 91 6.54 14.70 -0.46
CA GLU A 91 5.77 15.32 0.63
C GLU A 91 4.57 14.47 1.03
N MET A 92 3.89 13.87 0.07
CA MET A 92 2.78 12.95 0.35
C MET A 92 3.26 11.68 1.05
N LEU A 93 4.34 11.06 0.59
CA LEU A 93 4.90 9.85 1.19
C LEU A 93 5.42 10.13 2.62
N ASP A 94 6.04 11.28 2.83
CA ASP A 94 6.48 11.74 4.16
C ASP A 94 5.28 11.97 5.08
N ALA A 95 4.23 12.62 4.59
CA ALA A 95 3.02 12.94 5.36
C ALA A 95 2.27 11.69 5.85
N VAL A 96 2.32 10.57 5.14
CA VAL A 96 1.74 9.29 5.60
C VAL A 96 2.67 8.49 6.50
N GLY A 97 3.84 9.04 6.85
CA GLY A 97 4.77 8.48 7.85
C GLY A 97 5.90 7.62 7.31
N PHE A 98 6.07 7.50 6.00
CA PHE A 98 7.22 6.76 5.45
C PHE A 98 8.52 7.51 5.66
N GLY A 99 9.60 6.78 5.95
CA GLY A 99 10.89 7.37 6.28
C GLY A 99 11.00 7.94 7.70
N GLN A 100 9.93 7.87 8.48
CA GLN A 100 9.85 8.39 9.85
C GLN A 100 9.73 7.27 10.88
N MET A 101 10.25 7.51 12.08
CA MET A 101 10.08 6.60 13.21
C MET A 101 8.60 6.48 13.57
N PRO A 102 8.03 5.27 13.70
CA PRO A 102 6.62 5.09 14.11
C PRO A 102 6.29 5.62 15.50
N GLN A 103 7.31 5.80 16.36
CA GLN A 103 7.20 6.31 17.74
C GLN A 103 6.33 5.44 18.66
N LEU A 104 6.43 4.12 18.50
CA LEU A 104 5.78 3.15 19.39
C LEU A 104 6.53 2.99 20.72
N GLY A 105 7.79 3.40 20.77
CA GLY A 105 8.67 3.10 21.90
C GLY A 105 9.05 1.62 21.98
N PHE A 106 8.90 0.88 20.87
CA PHE A 106 9.25 -0.53 20.81
C PHE A 106 10.75 -0.69 20.51
N PRO A 107 11.47 -1.56 21.25
CA PRO A 107 12.89 -1.76 20.99
C PRO A 107 13.16 -2.25 19.56
N GLY A 108 14.07 -1.56 18.86
CA GLY A 108 14.46 -1.91 17.50
C GLY A 108 13.49 -1.48 16.42
N GLU A 109 12.50 -0.61 16.70
CA GLU A 109 11.67 -0.02 15.65
C GLU A 109 12.52 0.74 14.64
N VAL A 110 12.10 0.73 13.38
CA VAL A 110 12.86 1.25 12.24
C VAL A 110 12.10 2.35 11.50
N THR A 111 12.86 3.23 10.84
CA THR A 111 12.30 4.33 10.02
C THR A 111 11.97 3.89 8.60
N GLY A 112 12.53 2.78 8.12
CA GLY A 112 12.57 2.52 6.70
C GLY A 112 13.42 3.55 5.94
N ARG A 113 13.21 3.64 4.64
CA ARG A 113 13.99 4.56 3.80
C ARG A 113 13.10 5.24 2.76
N LEU A 114 13.04 6.56 2.84
CA LEU A 114 12.50 7.45 1.83
C LEU A 114 13.59 8.43 1.41
N ARG A 115 14.17 8.21 0.22
CA ARG A 115 15.27 9.07 -0.27
C ARG A 115 14.76 10.47 -0.58
N PRO A 116 15.61 11.53 -0.38
CA PRO A 116 15.25 12.91 -0.72
C PRO A 116 14.85 13.03 -2.21
N TRP A 117 13.76 13.72 -2.49
CA TRP A 117 13.20 13.86 -3.84
C TRP A 117 14.17 14.52 -4.85
N LYS A 118 15.08 15.36 -4.38
CA LYS A 118 16.09 16.03 -5.22
C LYS A 118 17.03 15.05 -5.93
N ASN A 119 17.13 13.83 -5.41
CA ASN A 119 17.98 12.78 -5.94
C ASN A 119 17.23 11.82 -6.86
N TRP A 120 15.93 12.04 -7.11
CA TRP A 120 15.14 11.13 -7.93
C TRP A 120 15.31 11.43 -9.41
N ARG A 121 15.67 10.40 -10.16
CA ARG A 121 15.52 10.38 -11.61
C ARG A 121 14.06 10.03 -11.96
N PRO A 122 13.57 10.37 -13.17
CA PRO A 122 12.20 10.02 -13.59
C PRO A 122 11.85 8.53 -13.40
N ILE A 123 12.78 7.62 -13.69
CA ILE A 123 12.56 6.18 -13.48
C ILE A 123 12.35 5.84 -11.99
N GLU A 124 13.05 6.51 -11.09
CA GLU A 124 12.92 6.28 -9.66
C GLU A 124 11.59 6.80 -9.11
N GLN A 125 11.14 7.96 -9.59
CA GLN A 125 9.79 8.45 -9.28
C GLN A 125 8.71 7.49 -9.79
N ALA A 126 8.86 6.99 -10.99
CA ALA A 126 7.93 6.04 -11.58
C ALA A 126 7.87 4.73 -10.78
N THR A 127 9.02 4.10 -10.49
CA THR A 127 9.05 2.84 -9.74
C THR A 127 8.58 2.99 -8.32
N MET A 128 8.83 4.14 -7.69
CA MET A 128 8.37 4.44 -6.33
C MET A 128 6.84 4.55 -6.27
N SER A 129 6.18 4.94 -7.35
CA SER A 129 4.71 5.00 -7.44
C SER A 129 4.03 3.66 -7.20
N TYR A 130 4.74 2.57 -7.41
CA TYR A 130 4.28 1.20 -7.13
C TYR A 130 5.19 0.44 -6.16
N GLY A 131 5.90 1.18 -5.31
CA GLY A 131 6.53 0.66 -4.10
C GLY A 131 7.92 0.07 -4.24
N HIS A 132 8.68 0.42 -5.29
CA HIS A 132 10.08 0.07 -5.45
C HIS A 132 10.99 1.28 -5.21
N GLY A 133 12.15 1.06 -4.59
CA GLY A 133 13.10 2.13 -4.23
C GLY A 133 12.75 2.86 -2.94
N ILE A 134 11.75 2.39 -2.22
CA ILE A 134 11.35 2.79 -0.87
C ILE A 134 11.29 1.56 0.02
N SER A 135 11.65 1.68 1.29
CA SER A 135 11.46 0.59 2.25
C SER A 135 10.68 1.04 3.46
N VAL A 136 9.80 0.18 3.95
CA VAL A 136 8.89 0.43 5.06
C VAL A 136 8.83 -0.77 5.98
N SER A 137 8.50 -0.55 7.26
CA SER A 137 8.07 -1.64 8.13
C SER A 137 6.58 -1.94 7.93
N LEU A 138 6.15 -3.13 8.35
CA LEU A 138 4.74 -3.52 8.24
C LEU A 138 3.83 -2.59 9.05
N ILE A 139 4.29 -2.15 10.23
CA ILE A 139 3.52 -1.21 11.05
C ILE A 139 3.42 0.18 10.42
N GLN A 140 4.48 0.67 9.76
CA GLN A 140 4.41 1.91 8.99
C GLN A 140 3.38 1.83 7.88
N LEU A 141 3.34 0.70 7.16
CA LEU A 141 2.39 0.48 6.08
C LEU A 141 0.95 0.42 6.59
N ALA A 142 0.70 -0.33 7.67
CA ALA A 142 -0.62 -0.38 8.31
C ALA A 142 -1.07 1.01 8.78
N ARG A 143 -0.18 1.77 9.44
CA ARG A 143 -0.47 3.13 9.88
C ARG A 143 -0.82 4.06 8.72
N ALA A 144 -0.05 4.00 7.64
CA ALA A 144 -0.29 4.83 6.46
C ALA A 144 -1.70 4.61 5.88
N TYR A 145 -2.22 3.37 5.90
CA TYR A 145 -3.58 3.05 5.47
C TYR A 145 -4.67 3.63 6.38
N SER A 146 -4.34 4.14 7.57
CA SER A 146 -5.31 4.83 8.41
C SER A 146 -5.91 6.07 7.72
N VAL A 147 -5.19 6.72 6.83
CA VAL A 147 -5.72 7.86 6.06
C VAL A 147 -6.91 7.48 5.18
N PHE A 148 -6.97 6.24 4.71
CA PHE A 148 -8.10 5.71 3.94
C PHE A 148 -9.22 5.18 4.82
N ALA A 149 -8.88 4.58 5.95
CA ALA A 149 -9.86 4.07 6.92
C ALA A 149 -10.57 5.22 7.67
N ARG A 150 -9.95 6.36 7.76
CA ARG A 150 -10.49 7.60 8.36
C ARG A 150 -10.82 8.62 7.26
N ASP A 151 -11.02 9.84 7.66
CA ASP A 151 -11.36 10.94 6.75
C ASP A 151 -10.10 11.68 6.23
N GLY A 152 -9.06 10.94 5.92
CA GLY A 152 -7.83 11.46 5.31
C GLY A 152 -6.75 11.85 6.31
N ASP A 153 -6.92 11.59 7.59
CA ASP A 153 -5.97 11.94 8.64
C ASP A 153 -5.13 10.73 9.09
N LEU A 154 -3.85 10.99 9.36
CA LEU A 154 -2.90 10.02 9.88
C LEU A 154 -2.95 9.99 11.41
N VAL A 155 -3.20 8.82 12.00
CA VAL A 155 -3.26 8.67 13.46
C VAL A 155 -1.89 8.39 14.08
N PRO A 156 -1.63 8.86 15.31
CA PRO A 156 -0.53 8.35 16.11
C PRO A 156 -0.78 6.90 16.51
N LEU A 157 0.29 6.14 16.69
CA LEU A 157 0.22 4.75 17.16
C LEU A 157 0.46 4.66 18.66
N SER A 158 -0.18 3.69 19.30
CA SER A 158 0.09 3.32 20.68
C SER A 158 -0.04 1.81 20.85
N LEU A 159 0.90 1.20 21.57
CA LEU A 159 0.80 -0.19 22.05
C LEU A 159 0.01 -0.28 23.34
N MET A 160 -0.15 0.85 24.02
CA MET A 160 -0.93 0.93 25.26
C MET A 160 -2.36 1.39 24.96
N LYS A 161 -3.30 0.86 25.71
CA LYS A 161 -4.69 1.35 25.65
C LYS A 161 -4.71 2.83 26.06
N THR A 162 -5.22 3.67 25.17
CA THR A 162 -5.43 5.10 25.44
C THR A 162 -6.77 5.31 26.13
N GLY A 163 -6.84 6.31 27.02
CA GLY A 163 -8.08 6.62 27.74
C GLY A 163 -9.17 7.23 26.85
N GLU A 164 -8.72 8.01 25.86
CA GLU A 164 -9.60 8.71 24.91
C GLU A 164 -9.31 8.29 23.48
N PRO A 165 -10.33 8.13 22.62
CA PRO A 165 -10.11 7.88 21.20
C PRO A 165 -9.47 9.09 20.53
N VAL A 166 -8.62 8.85 19.54
CA VAL A 166 -8.07 9.92 18.70
C VAL A 166 -9.17 10.47 17.81
N VAL A 167 -9.63 11.67 18.09
CA VAL A 167 -10.69 12.32 17.30
C VAL A 167 -10.15 12.83 15.97
N HIS A 168 -8.96 13.48 16.00
CA HIS A 168 -8.31 14.02 14.81
C HIS A 168 -6.84 13.64 14.81
N GLY A 169 -6.37 13.13 13.66
CA GLY A 169 -4.96 12.90 13.37
C GLY A 169 -4.37 14.06 12.55
N ALA A 170 -3.15 13.87 12.05
CA ALA A 170 -2.53 14.82 11.13
C ALA A 170 -3.24 14.76 9.76
N PRO A 171 -3.78 15.87 9.22
CA PRO A 171 -4.48 15.86 7.94
C PRO A 171 -3.51 15.59 6.79
N VAL A 172 -3.86 14.66 5.89
CA VAL A 172 -3.09 14.30 4.70
C VAL A 172 -3.93 14.47 3.44
N PHE A 173 -5.12 13.90 3.41
CA PHE A 173 -6.06 13.95 2.28
C PHE A 173 -7.43 14.48 2.74
N SER A 174 -8.24 14.91 1.79
CA SER A 174 -9.64 15.23 2.06
C SER A 174 -10.44 13.97 2.41
N ALA A 175 -11.53 14.15 3.14
CA ALA A 175 -12.47 13.07 3.44
C ALA A 175 -13.06 12.44 2.17
N GLN A 176 -13.27 13.24 1.12
CA GLN A 176 -13.75 12.74 -0.17
C GLN A 176 -12.72 11.83 -0.82
N THR A 177 -11.45 12.24 -0.88
CA THR A 177 -10.36 11.40 -1.40
C THR A 177 -10.28 10.08 -0.63
N ALA A 178 -10.35 10.10 0.68
CA ALA A 178 -10.35 8.89 1.51
C ALA A 178 -11.52 7.94 1.16
N ARG A 179 -12.74 8.47 0.99
CA ARG A 179 -13.91 7.67 0.59
C ARG A 179 -13.74 7.07 -0.81
N GLU A 180 -13.22 7.82 -1.76
CA GLU A 180 -12.99 7.33 -3.12
C GLU A 180 -11.92 6.22 -3.12
N LEU A 181 -10.87 6.37 -2.32
CA LEU A 181 -9.87 5.32 -2.16
C LEU A 181 -10.43 4.06 -1.50
N ARG A 182 -11.30 4.16 -0.51
CA ARG A 182 -12.00 2.99 0.05
C ARG A 182 -12.80 2.24 -1.01
N ALA A 183 -13.50 2.95 -1.89
CA ALA A 183 -14.21 2.33 -3.00
C ALA A 183 -13.27 1.60 -3.97
N MET A 184 -12.11 2.20 -4.30
CA MET A 184 -11.10 1.56 -5.13
C MET A 184 -10.50 0.31 -4.47
N LEU A 185 -10.23 0.37 -3.16
CA LEU A 185 -9.71 -0.78 -2.40
C LEU A 185 -10.74 -1.91 -2.32
N GLU A 186 -12.02 -1.60 -2.23
CA GLU A 186 -13.09 -2.61 -2.30
C GLU A 186 -13.12 -3.29 -3.67
N MET A 187 -12.97 -2.54 -4.76
CA MET A 187 -12.84 -3.09 -6.11
C MET A 187 -11.64 -4.03 -6.24
N ALA A 188 -10.50 -3.65 -5.66
CA ALA A 188 -9.27 -4.46 -5.71
C ALA A 188 -9.40 -5.79 -4.94
N ALA A 189 -10.17 -5.83 -3.87
CA ALA A 189 -10.49 -7.04 -3.10
C ALA A 189 -11.73 -7.79 -3.64
N GLY A 190 -12.40 -7.26 -4.64
CA GLY A 190 -13.56 -7.85 -5.28
C GLY A 190 -13.23 -8.93 -6.31
N PRO A 191 -14.26 -9.53 -6.93
CA PRO A 191 -14.08 -10.65 -7.86
C PRO A 191 -13.28 -10.29 -9.12
N GLU A 192 -13.35 -9.04 -9.56
CA GLU A 192 -12.61 -8.52 -10.73
C GLU A 192 -11.23 -7.91 -10.35
N GLY A 193 -10.89 -7.91 -9.08
CA GLY A 193 -9.64 -7.39 -8.55
C GLY A 193 -8.56 -8.47 -8.40
N THR A 194 -7.43 -8.08 -7.80
CA THR A 194 -6.26 -8.96 -7.59
C THR A 194 -6.38 -9.85 -6.36
N ALA A 195 -7.35 -9.59 -5.47
CA ALA A 195 -7.45 -10.29 -4.18
C ALA A 195 -8.89 -10.75 -3.83
N PRO A 196 -9.56 -11.56 -4.67
CA PRO A 196 -10.88 -12.09 -4.32
C PRO A 196 -10.85 -13.00 -3.08
N LYS A 197 -9.69 -13.57 -2.73
CA LYS A 197 -9.46 -14.39 -1.53
C LYS A 197 -9.39 -13.61 -0.22
N ALA A 198 -9.39 -12.27 -0.27
CA ALA A 198 -9.48 -11.41 0.91
C ALA A 198 -10.90 -11.33 1.50
N ARG A 199 -11.88 -11.92 0.83
CA ARG A 199 -13.28 -11.87 1.23
C ARG A 199 -13.49 -12.42 2.65
N VAL A 200 -14.24 -11.65 3.45
CA VAL A 200 -14.70 -12.03 4.80
C VAL A 200 -16.23 -12.15 4.75
N PRO A 201 -16.81 -13.35 4.93
CA PRO A 201 -18.27 -13.51 4.91
C PRO A 201 -18.97 -12.60 5.91
N GLY A 202 -20.02 -11.91 5.46
CA GLY A 202 -20.79 -10.98 6.28
C GLY A 202 -20.24 -9.55 6.35
N TYR A 203 -19.06 -9.28 5.80
CA TYR A 203 -18.44 -7.95 5.82
C TYR A 203 -17.97 -7.53 4.43
N ARG A 204 -18.11 -6.24 4.14
CA ARG A 204 -17.46 -5.61 2.99
C ARG A 204 -16.03 -5.25 3.36
N VAL A 205 -15.07 -5.70 2.56
CA VAL A 205 -13.65 -5.47 2.78
C VAL A 205 -13.04 -4.73 1.59
N GLY A 206 -12.03 -3.93 1.85
CA GLY A 206 -11.19 -3.34 0.83
C GLY A 206 -9.73 -3.55 1.16
N GLY A 207 -8.89 -3.62 0.15
CA GLY A 207 -7.46 -3.80 0.38
C GLY A 207 -6.65 -3.87 -0.89
N LYS A 208 -5.34 -4.00 -0.73
CA LYS A 208 -4.39 -4.00 -1.83
C LYS A 208 -3.33 -5.08 -1.63
N THR A 209 -3.06 -5.82 -2.68
CA THR A 209 -1.95 -6.76 -2.76
C THR A 209 -0.62 -6.07 -3.01
N GLY A 210 0.45 -6.67 -2.53
CA GLY A 210 1.81 -6.37 -2.92
C GLY A 210 2.58 -7.66 -3.19
N THR A 211 3.42 -7.63 -4.21
CA THR A 211 4.37 -8.70 -4.52
C THR A 211 5.63 -8.04 -5.02
N ALA A 212 6.71 -8.17 -4.27
CA ALA A 212 7.98 -7.56 -4.61
C ALA A 212 9.11 -8.60 -4.55
N HIS A 213 10.10 -8.45 -5.41
CA HIS A 213 11.35 -9.18 -5.27
C HIS A 213 12.09 -8.70 -4.02
N LYS A 214 12.69 -9.63 -3.31
CA LYS A 214 13.51 -9.32 -2.15
C LYS A 214 14.83 -8.69 -2.58
N LEU A 215 15.24 -7.63 -1.89
CA LEU A 215 16.56 -7.04 -2.06
C LEU A 215 17.58 -7.78 -1.16
N GLU A 216 18.61 -8.34 -1.77
CA GLU A 216 19.75 -8.95 -1.07
C GLU A 216 21.04 -8.30 -1.58
N ALA A 217 21.83 -7.73 -0.66
CA ALA A 217 23.08 -7.04 -0.99
C ALA A 217 22.96 -5.99 -2.12
N GLY A 218 21.83 -5.27 -2.18
CA GLY A 218 21.57 -4.22 -3.16
C GLY A 218 21.07 -4.70 -4.52
N ASN A 219 20.88 -6.00 -4.70
CA ASN A 219 20.34 -6.60 -5.93
C ASN A 219 19.01 -7.32 -5.66
N TYR A 220 18.15 -7.38 -6.68
CA TYR A 220 16.93 -8.16 -6.59
C TYR A 220 17.23 -9.66 -6.70
N ALA A 221 16.86 -10.40 -5.66
CA ALA A 221 16.97 -11.86 -5.63
C ALA A 221 15.73 -12.52 -6.26
N ASN A 222 15.86 -13.78 -6.67
CA ASN A 222 14.70 -14.58 -7.10
C ASN A 222 13.93 -15.13 -5.88
N LYS A 223 13.58 -14.22 -4.98
CA LYS A 223 12.81 -14.44 -3.77
C LYS A 223 11.79 -13.33 -3.65
N TYR A 224 10.65 -13.61 -3.03
CA TYR A 224 9.54 -12.67 -2.97
C TYR A 224 9.19 -12.30 -1.54
N VAL A 225 8.69 -11.09 -1.38
CA VAL A 225 7.91 -10.64 -0.24
C VAL A 225 6.50 -10.38 -0.75
N SER A 226 5.54 -11.10 -0.20
CA SER A 226 4.15 -11.02 -0.60
C SER A 226 3.34 -10.41 0.52
N SER A 227 2.47 -9.45 0.20
CA SER A 227 1.75 -8.69 1.20
C SER A 227 0.30 -8.42 0.80
N PHE A 228 -0.50 -8.15 1.80
CA PHE A 228 -1.84 -7.61 1.66
C PHE A 228 -2.14 -6.66 2.82
N VAL A 229 -2.68 -5.50 2.52
CA VAL A 229 -3.19 -4.55 3.52
C VAL A 229 -4.65 -4.30 3.25
N GLY A 230 -5.49 -4.47 4.25
CA GLY A 230 -6.92 -4.30 4.09
C GLY A 230 -7.61 -3.63 5.26
N ILE A 231 -8.80 -3.15 4.97
CA ILE A 231 -9.66 -2.36 5.86
C ILE A 231 -11.03 -3.04 5.89
N ALA A 232 -11.59 -3.18 7.06
CA ALA A 232 -12.96 -3.68 7.23
C ALA A 232 -13.63 -3.18 8.54
N PRO A 233 -14.98 -3.11 8.56
CA PRO A 233 -15.86 -3.05 7.39
C PRO A 233 -15.56 -1.82 6.54
N ILE A 234 -15.67 -1.94 5.21
CA ILE A 234 -15.31 -0.79 4.34
C ILE A 234 -16.33 0.35 4.43
N SER A 235 -17.56 0.04 4.83
CA SER A 235 -18.64 1.02 5.04
C SER A 235 -18.47 1.85 6.32
N ASP A 236 -17.84 1.25 7.34
CA ASP A 236 -17.54 1.90 8.63
C ASP A 236 -16.27 1.26 9.20
N PRO A 237 -15.09 1.73 8.78
CA PRO A 237 -13.82 1.09 9.09
C PRO A 237 -13.53 0.99 10.59
N ARG A 238 -13.26 -0.22 11.04
CA ARG A 238 -12.94 -0.54 12.44
C ARG A 238 -11.52 -1.06 12.60
N LEU A 239 -11.02 -1.80 11.62
CA LEU A 239 -9.74 -2.47 11.67
C LEU A 239 -8.97 -2.31 10.37
N ILE A 240 -7.65 -2.21 10.50
CA ILE A 240 -6.68 -2.41 9.43
C ILE A 240 -5.86 -3.64 9.78
N VAL A 241 -5.74 -4.57 8.84
CA VAL A 241 -4.87 -5.73 8.97
C VAL A 241 -3.87 -5.72 7.82
N ALA A 242 -2.59 -5.74 8.17
CA ALA A 242 -1.49 -5.84 7.22
C ALA A 242 -0.78 -7.20 7.40
N VAL A 243 -0.60 -7.90 6.30
CA VAL A 243 0.04 -9.21 6.26
C VAL A 243 1.25 -9.16 5.34
N MET A 244 2.37 -9.70 5.79
CA MET A 244 3.57 -9.89 4.99
C MET A 244 4.06 -11.33 5.13
N ILE A 245 4.25 -11.99 4.00
CA ILE A 245 4.81 -13.33 3.91
C ILE A 245 6.19 -13.21 3.25
N ASP A 246 7.21 -13.51 4.03
CA ASP A 246 8.61 -13.46 3.59
C ASP A 246 9.01 -14.81 3.01
N GLU A 247 9.45 -14.81 1.75
CA GLU A 247 9.90 -16.00 1.01
C GLU A 247 8.84 -17.13 1.00
N PRO A 248 7.63 -16.89 0.44
CA PRO A 248 6.63 -17.95 0.34
C PRO A 248 7.16 -19.15 -0.47
N SER A 249 7.04 -20.37 0.08
CA SER A 249 7.70 -21.56 -0.45
C SER A 249 6.77 -22.60 -1.06
N ALA A 250 5.45 -22.39 -1.01
CA ALA A 250 4.46 -23.37 -1.46
C ALA A 250 4.10 -23.26 -2.96
N GLY A 251 5.03 -22.83 -3.81
CA GLY A 251 4.83 -22.72 -5.26
C GLY A 251 4.02 -21.51 -5.74
N LYS A 252 3.53 -20.69 -4.81
CA LYS A 252 2.83 -19.44 -5.10
C LYS A 252 3.50 -18.29 -4.37
N HIS A 253 3.52 -17.12 -4.99
CA HIS A 253 4.18 -15.94 -4.43
C HIS A 253 3.39 -14.64 -4.59
N TYR A 254 2.27 -14.63 -5.27
CA TYR A 254 1.43 -13.42 -5.38
C TYR A 254 0.71 -13.14 -4.06
N GLY A 255 0.68 -11.87 -3.65
CA GLY A 255 0.00 -11.43 -2.43
C GLY A 255 -1.47 -11.83 -2.36
N GLY A 256 -2.17 -11.84 -3.50
CA GLY A 256 -3.55 -12.32 -3.61
C GLY A 256 -3.72 -13.82 -3.34
N ASP A 257 -2.67 -14.61 -3.54
CA ASP A 257 -2.70 -16.06 -3.30
C ASP A 257 -2.24 -16.46 -1.89
N VAL A 258 -1.24 -15.78 -1.34
CA VAL A 258 -0.59 -16.22 -0.09
C VAL A 258 -0.88 -15.30 1.11
N ALA A 259 -1.06 -14.00 0.90
CA ALA A 259 -1.31 -13.03 1.97
C ALA A 259 -2.80 -12.72 2.18
N ALA A 260 -3.57 -12.59 1.10
CA ALA A 260 -5.01 -12.29 1.18
C ALA A 260 -5.83 -13.34 1.98
N PRO A 261 -5.60 -14.66 1.84
CA PRO A 261 -6.28 -15.65 2.68
C PRO A 261 -5.97 -15.50 4.18
N VAL A 262 -4.73 -15.17 4.54
CA VAL A 262 -4.33 -14.90 5.93
C VAL A 262 -5.06 -13.67 6.46
N PHE A 263 -5.09 -12.60 5.67
CA PHE A 263 -5.88 -11.41 5.99
C PHE A 263 -7.34 -11.78 6.26
N ALA A 264 -7.99 -12.54 5.39
CA ALA A 264 -9.39 -12.91 5.53
C ALA A 264 -9.67 -13.63 6.86
N GLN A 265 -8.80 -14.55 7.25
CA GLN A 265 -8.92 -15.29 8.51
C GLN A 265 -8.74 -14.40 9.72
N VAL A 266 -7.66 -13.59 9.74
CA VAL A 266 -7.35 -12.68 10.84
C VAL A 266 -8.44 -11.62 10.98
N MET A 267 -8.81 -10.96 9.88
CA MET A 267 -9.84 -9.92 9.89
C MET A 267 -11.19 -10.47 10.35
N GLY A 268 -11.60 -11.63 9.83
CA GLY A 268 -12.87 -12.26 10.19
C GLY A 268 -12.93 -12.65 11.67
N ALA A 269 -11.85 -13.21 12.22
CA ALA A 269 -11.77 -13.53 13.64
C ALA A 269 -11.81 -12.26 14.51
N SER A 270 -11.05 -11.23 14.12
CA SER A 270 -10.98 -9.97 14.87
C SER A 270 -12.31 -9.22 14.88
N LEU A 271 -13.01 -9.15 13.74
CA LEU A 271 -14.32 -8.49 13.66
C LEU A 271 -15.36 -9.20 14.53
N ARG A 272 -15.38 -10.55 14.54
CA ARG A 272 -16.29 -11.30 15.45
C ARG A 272 -16.01 -11.06 16.92
N THR A 273 -14.74 -10.80 17.27
CA THR A 273 -14.37 -10.50 18.66
C THR A 273 -14.81 -9.11 19.10
N LEU A 274 -14.90 -8.18 18.15
CA LEU A 274 -15.35 -6.80 18.44
C LEU A 274 -16.89 -6.66 18.51
N GLY A 275 -17.63 -7.61 17.99
CA GLY A 275 -19.10 -7.60 17.93
C GLY A 275 -19.60 -7.02 16.64
#